data_28892a216cdfc42d5fe00c8e3d7e1c56
#
_entry.id   28892a216cdfc42d5fe00c8e3d7e1c56
#
_cell.length_a   1.000
_cell.length_b   1.000
_cell.length_c   1.000
_cell.angle_alpha   90.00
_cell.angle_beta   90.00
_cell.angle_gamma   90.00
#
_symmetry.space_group_name_H-M   'P 1'
#
loop_
_entity.id
_entity.type
_entity.pdbx_description
1 polymer ?
#
loop_
_entity_poly.entity_id
_entity_poly.type
_entity_poly.pdbx_seq_one_letter_code
_entity_poly.pdbx_strand_id
1 'polypeptide(L)'
;MSKTIYYACKYAPLELFAGYGATFSALDPLAESFSCAERCAHANLCGYAKAVLEQVEQSGIRALVLTNCCDAMLRVYDVLAASGKMEFLQLLPVPHQSTPATRARFARDLRRLADALQRYTGQEFDAQRAHAFFVHAPHAEGPHLTLLGAHGGSVLYDTVQKAFALPVVDATCTGNRELADVAPAALEDFLPGYAAALLGQIPCMRMDAPVSERAALVDGQTVGIVYHTVQFCDYYAPGLTAPEQFHLPVLKIETDCSRQTFTSGGGQLSTRLGAFAESLNAVPDTENKEAPAMNTNAQYAAGIDSGSASTDAVILDRSGKICGWAIVPTGAGAATGARQALEQALTMAGIAESDLGSKVYTGYGREFLGDDGAAVTEITCHARGAHHLDPAVRTVIDIGGQDSKVIRLSEIGDVETFAMNDKCAAGTGRFLEMMARTLQMKLPEMSELGLDWHNDVTISSMCTVFAESEVVSLIARSTAPADIIHGLNKSVAGKTAALARRTGGVAPFMMTGGVARNRGVVKELETALKAPVEVSEYSQLCGSLGAALFALEKMGVKL
;
A
#
# COMPACT_ATOMS: atom_id res chain seq x y z
N MET A 1 30.33 27.22 11.48
CA MET A 1 29.37 26.11 11.43
C MET A 1 29.24 25.69 9.98
N SER A 2 29.30 24.39 9.66
CA SER A 2 29.07 23.87 8.31
C SER A 2 27.66 24.22 7.87
N LYS A 3 27.51 24.81 6.68
CA LYS A 3 26.21 25.19 6.12
C LYS A 3 25.63 23.98 5.38
N THR A 4 24.58 23.37 5.92
CA THR A 4 23.93 22.22 5.31
C THR A 4 22.93 22.66 4.27
N ILE A 5 23.08 22.17 3.04
CA ILE A 5 22.15 22.36 1.93
C ILE A 5 21.26 21.13 1.80
N TYR A 6 19.94 21.32 1.86
CA TYR A 6 18.99 20.25 1.64
C TYR A 6 18.62 20.09 0.17
N TYR A 7 18.21 18.90 -0.23
CA TYR A 7 17.79 18.60 -1.60
C TYR A 7 16.69 17.53 -1.64
N ALA A 8 15.94 17.47 -2.75
CA ALA A 8 14.76 16.60 -2.88
C ALA A 8 14.81 15.63 -4.08
N CYS A 9 15.85 15.65 -4.89
CA CYS A 9 15.84 14.94 -6.17
C CYS A 9 17.23 14.33 -6.48
N LYS A 10 17.25 13.14 -7.10
CA LYS A 10 18.50 12.48 -7.49
C LYS A 10 19.37 13.26 -8.48
N TYR A 11 18.75 14.22 -9.21
CA TYR A 11 19.49 15.13 -10.10
C TYR A 11 20.12 16.32 -9.36
N ALA A 12 20.00 16.40 -8.03
CA ALA A 12 20.74 17.38 -7.25
C ALA A 12 22.25 17.15 -7.40
N PRO A 13 23.03 18.23 -7.60
CA PRO A 13 24.46 18.13 -7.90
C PRO A 13 25.29 18.01 -6.60
N LEU A 14 25.26 16.84 -5.95
CA LEU A 14 25.88 16.60 -4.64
C LEU A 14 27.39 16.78 -4.70
N GLU A 15 28.04 16.34 -5.77
CA GLU A 15 29.48 16.46 -6.02
C GLU A 15 29.87 17.94 -6.12
N LEU A 16 29.02 18.76 -6.71
CA LEU A 16 29.24 20.21 -6.78
C LEU A 16 29.11 20.85 -5.38
N PHE A 17 28.12 20.43 -4.55
CA PHE A 17 28.01 20.87 -3.18
C PHE A 17 29.26 20.54 -2.37
N ALA A 18 29.74 19.30 -2.48
CA ALA A 18 30.97 18.85 -1.85
C ALA A 18 32.17 19.66 -2.32
N GLY A 19 32.32 19.91 -3.62
CA GLY A 19 33.39 20.71 -4.19
C GLY A 19 33.48 22.12 -3.61
N TYR A 20 32.36 22.71 -3.22
CA TYR A 20 32.29 24.00 -2.52
C TYR A 20 32.30 23.88 -0.98
N GLY A 21 32.63 22.70 -0.43
CA GLY A 21 32.75 22.48 1.02
C GLY A 21 31.43 22.59 1.78
N ALA A 22 30.29 22.53 1.09
CA ALA A 22 29.00 22.44 1.75
C ALA A 22 28.74 21.02 2.27
N THR A 23 28.13 20.90 3.43
CA THR A 23 27.42 19.67 3.82
C THR A 23 26.06 19.63 3.14
N PHE A 24 25.51 18.44 2.92
CA PHE A 24 24.21 18.32 2.30
C PHE A 24 23.44 17.13 2.88
N SER A 25 22.12 17.20 2.81
CA SER A 25 21.20 16.15 3.27
C SER A 25 19.99 16.07 2.34
N ALA A 26 19.55 14.86 2.06
CA ALA A 26 18.27 14.66 1.41
C ALA A 26 17.13 15.15 2.31
N LEU A 27 16.09 15.71 1.71
CA LEU A 27 14.82 15.86 2.39
C LEU A 27 14.20 14.47 2.57
N ASP A 28 13.78 14.18 3.80
CA ASP A 28 13.06 12.96 4.16
C ASP A 28 11.77 13.36 4.90
N PRO A 29 10.80 13.93 4.17
CA PRO A 29 9.63 14.52 4.77
C PRO A 29 8.61 13.47 5.20
N LEU A 30 8.31 13.47 6.50
CA LEU A 30 7.23 12.71 7.11
C LEU A 30 6.46 13.65 8.04
N ALA A 31 5.26 14.04 7.63
CA ALA A 31 4.48 15.03 8.35
C ALA A 31 3.57 14.40 9.43
N GLU A 32 3.48 15.02 10.59
CA GLU A 32 2.45 14.70 11.61
C GLU A 32 1.07 15.23 11.17
N SER A 33 1.08 16.41 10.52
CA SER A 33 -0.10 17.05 9.93
C SER A 33 0.33 17.94 8.78
N PHE A 34 -0.60 18.35 7.94
CA PHE A 34 -0.36 19.26 6.82
C PHE A 34 -0.83 20.71 7.10
N SER A 35 -0.91 21.09 8.37
CA SER A 35 -1.49 22.38 8.78
C SER A 35 -0.71 23.60 8.27
N CYS A 36 0.60 23.51 8.11
CA CYS A 36 1.39 24.60 7.51
C CYS A 36 1.19 24.66 5.99
N ALA A 37 1.28 23.51 5.31
CA ALA A 37 1.11 23.42 3.87
C ALA A 37 -0.29 23.91 3.44
N GLU A 38 -1.33 23.54 4.16
CA GLU A 38 -2.72 23.92 3.86
C GLU A 38 -3.03 25.41 4.05
N ARG A 39 -2.23 26.12 4.84
CA ARG A 39 -2.33 27.59 4.95
C ARG A 39 -1.70 28.34 3.79
N CYS A 40 -0.73 27.76 3.10
CA CYS A 40 0.08 28.46 2.10
C CYS A 40 0.05 27.82 0.70
N ALA A 41 -0.59 26.65 0.54
CA ALA A 41 -0.68 25.93 -0.71
C ALA A 41 -2.07 25.30 -0.90
N HIS A 42 -2.38 24.90 -2.13
CA HIS A 42 -3.67 24.27 -2.46
C HIS A 42 -3.80 22.89 -1.83
N ALA A 43 -5.01 22.54 -1.36
CA ALA A 43 -5.28 21.26 -0.69
C ALA A 43 -4.95 20.03 -1.54
N ASN A 44 -5.07 20.12 -2.88
CA ASN A 44 -4.76 19.04 -3.84
C ASN A 44 -3.26 18.97 -4.21
N LEU A 45 -2.38 19.71 -3.54
CA LEU A 45 -0.96 19.52 -3.70
C LEU A 45 -0.60 18.08 -3.27
N CYS A 46 0.33 17.40 -3.98
CA CYS A 46 0.67 16.02 -3.64
C CYS A 46 1.24 15.90 -2.21
N GLY A 47 1.04 14.75 -1.57
CA GLY A 47 1.43 14.51 -0.19
C GLY A 47 2.89 14.81 0.09
N TYR A 48 3.80 14.42 -0.83
CA TYR A 48 5.23 14.72 -0.70
C TYR A 48 5.53 16.23 -0.68
N ALA A 49 4.96 16.99 -1.59
CA ALA A 49 5.17 18.45 -1.65
C ALA A 49 4.64 19.15 -0.39
N LYS A 50 3.49 18.71 0.13
CA LYS A 50 2.97 19.20 1.43
C LYS A 50 3.92 18.85 2.59
N ALA A 51 4.39 17.61 2.64
CA ALA A 51 5.32 17.17 3.68
C ALA A 51 6.66 17.90 3.63
N VAL A 52 7.15 18.27 2.44
CA VAL A 52 8.35 19.13 2.29
C VAL A 52 8.13 20.50 2.92
N LEU A 53 6.99 21.14 2.70
CA LEU A 53 6.67 22.43 3.32
C LEU A 53 6.62 22.32 4.85
N GLU A 54 6.02 21.26 5.38
CA GLU A 54 6.00 21.01 6.83
C GLU A 54 7.41 20.80 7.38
N GLN A 55 8.23 19.96 6.74
CA GLN A 55 9.61 19.70 7.19
C GLN A 55 10.47 20.97 7.18
N VAL A 56 10.38 21.77 6.11
CA VAL A 56 11.16 23.03 6.01
C VAL A 56 10.81 23.98 7.14
N GLU A 57 9.53 24.14 7.45
CA GLU A 57 9.10 25.05 8.52
C GLU A 57 9.44 24.50 9.91
N GLN A 58 9.13 23.23 10.18
CA GLN A 58 9.32 22.61 11.50
C GLN A 58 10.81 22.40 11.86
N SER A 59 11.63 22.01 10.88
CA SER A 59 13.06 21.77 11.10
C SER A 59 13.91 23.04 10.94
N GLY A 60 13.28 24.19 10.65
CA GLY A 60 14.01 25.44 10.47
C GLY A 60 15.01 25.42 9.31
N ILE A 61 14.74 24.66 8.25
CA ILE A 61 15.61 24.60 7.06
C ILE A 61 15.65 25.96 6.38
N ARG A 62 16.86 26.47 6.09
CA ARG A 62 17.08 27.78 5.45
C ARG A 62 17.90 27.71 4.17
N ALA A 63 18.49 26.56 3.84
CA ALA A 63 19.25 26.35 2.63
C ALA A 63 18.73 25.12 1.88
N LEU A 64 18.25 25.32 0.65
CA LEU A 64 17.57 24.30 -0.12
C LEU A 64 17.81 24.46 -1.62
N VAL A 65 18.09 23.34 -2.30
CA VAL A 65 18.13 23.24 -3.75
C VAL A 65 17.02 22.32 -4.22
N LEU A 66 16.06 22.88 -4.94
CA LEU A 66 14.98 22.17 -5.58
C LEU A 66 15.23 22.02 -7.08
N THR A 67 14.58 21.06 -7.69
CA THR A 67 14.55 20.88 -9.14
C THR A 67 13.13 21.12 -9.66
N ASN A 68 13.02 21.51 -10.92
CA ASN A 68 11.74 21.64 -11.61
C ASN A 68 11.13 20.29 -11.97
N CYS A 69 11.16 19.31 -11.04
CA CYS A 69 10.78 17.92 -11.33
C CYS A 69 9.27 17.75 -11.63
N CYS A 70 8.41 18.59 -11.06
CA CYS A 70 6.97 18.61 -11.34
C CYS A 70 6.38 19.97 -10.91
N ASP A 71 5.13 20.25 -11.29
CA ASP A 71 4.43 21.49 -10.91
C ASP A 71 4.27 21.63 -9.40
N ALA A 72 4.03 20.53 -8.69
CA ALA A 72 3.94 20.55 -7.23
C ALA A 72 5.23 21.10 -6.59
N MET A 73 6.41 20.66 -7.04
CA MET A 73 7.69 21.14 -6.52
C MET A 73 8.02 22.55 -6.96
N LEU A 74 7.55 23.01 -8.12
CA LEU A 74 7.62 24.43 -8.51
C LEU A 74 6.78 25.29 -7.55
N ARG A 75 5.59 24.85 -7.16
CA ARG A 75 4.75 25.56 -6.16
C ARG A 75 5.42 25.59 -4.78
N VAL A 76 6.09 24.50 -4.37
CA VAL A 76 6.91 24.50 -3.14
C VAL A 76 7.99 25.59 -3.21
N TYR A 77 8.71 25.66 -4.33
CA TYR A 77 9.72 26.73 -4.53
C TYR A 77 9.13 28.13 -4.43
N ASP A 78 8.00 28.38 -5.10
CA ASP A 78 7.32 29.70 -5.08
C ASP A 78 6.89 30.10 -3.66
N VAL A 79 6.31 29.18 -2.90
CA VAL A 79 5.89 29.40 -1.50
C VAL A 79 7.09 29.74 -0.63
N LEU A 80 8.18 28.98 -0.76
CA LEU A 80 9.39 29.19 0.03
C LEU A 80 10.09 30.50 -0.35
N ALA A 81 10.14 30.86 -1.65
CA ALA A 81 10.68 32.12 -2.13
C ALA A 81 9.88 33.32 -1.59
N ALA A 82 8.54 33.22 -1.65
CA ALA A 82 7.65 34.26 -1.15
C ALA A 82 7.72 34.43 0.38
N SER A 83 8.12 33.41 1.12
CA SER A 83 8.21 33.45 2.59
C SER A 83 9.28 34.43 3.10
N GLY A 84 10.32 34.72 2.30
CA GLY A 84 11.48 35.51 2.68
C GLY A 84 12.35 34.93 3.81
N LYS A 85 12.10 33.66 4.21
CA LYS A 85 12.79 33.02 5.32
C LYS A 85 14.06 32.26 4.90
N MET A 86 14.25 32.02 3.59
CA MET A 86 15.35 31.21 3.07
C MET A 86 16.64 32.03 2.91
N GLU A 87 17.75 31.51 3.46
CA GLU A 87 19.08 32.09 3.30
C GLU A 87 19.71 31.71 1.95
N PHE A 88 19.42 30.47 1.50
CA PHE A 88 19.87 29.96 0.22
C PHE A 88 18.76 29.08 -0.40
N LEU A 89 18.12 29.59 -1.43
CA LEU A 89 17.09 28.85 -2.16
C LEU A 89 17.42 28.92 -3.66
N GLN A 90 17.61 27.76 -4.27
CA GLN A 90 17.91 27.64 -5.69
C GLN A 90 16.95 26.66 -6.36
N LEU A 91 16.49 27.01 -7.56
CA LEU A 91 15.75 26.11 -8.44
C LEU A 91 16.68 25.71 -9.59
N LEU A 92 17.05 24.42 -9.65
CA LEU A 92 17.85 23.87 -10.72
C LEU A 92 16.93 23.35 -11.85
N PRO A 93 16.95 23.98 -13.04
CA PRO A 93 16.12 23.53 -14.17
C PRO A 93 16.75 22.32 -14.87
N VAL A 94 16.32 21.13 -14.47
CA VAL A 94 16.74 19.86 -15.10
C VAL A 94 16.00 19.68 -16.42
N PRO A 95 16.66 19.43 -17.56
CA PRO A 95 16.01 19.13 -18.84
C PRO A 95 15.20 17.83 -18.81
N HIS A 96 14.18 17.69 -19.67
CA HIS A 96 13.44 16.44 -19.85
C HIS A 96 14.14 15.40 -20.71
N GLN A 97 15.13 15.82 -21.51
CA GLN A 97 15.88 14.97 -22.45
C GLN A 97 17.38 15.14 -22.25
N SER A 98 18.15 14.07 -22.54
CA SER A 98 19.61 14.06 -22.48
C SER A 98 20.21 14.12 -23.88
N THR A 99 20.09 15.27 -24.57
CA THR A 99 20.71 15.54 -25.88
C THR A 99 21.98 16.40 -25.72
N PRO A 100 22.88 16.47 -26.71
CA PRO A 100 24.05 17.36 -26.64
C PRO A 100 23.66 18.83 -26.33
N ALA A 101 22.61 19.34 -26.94
CA ALA A 101 22.14 20.71 -26.72
C ALA A 101 21.58 20.92 -25.29
N THR A 102 20.82 19.98 -24.77
CA THR A 102 20.27 20.06 -23.39
C THR A 102 21.37 19.86 -22.35
N ARG A 103 22.35 19.00 -22.58
CA ARG A 103 23.55 18.85 -21.73
C ARG A 103 24.35 20.17 -21.65
N ALA A 104 24.60 20.81 -22.79
CA ALA A 104 25.29 22.10 -22.83
C ALA A 104 24.52 23.22 -22.13
N ARG A 105 23.17 23.23 -22.24
CA ARG A 105 22.31 24.16 -21.49
C ARG A 105 22.41 23.87 -19.99
N PHE A 106 22.29 22.61 -19.60
CA PHE A 106 22.32 22.19 -18.19
C PHE A 106 23.67 22.50 -17.53
N ALA A 107 24.80 22.35 -18.26
CA ALA A 107 26.11 22.78 -17.79
C ALA A 107 26.14 24.29 -17.45
N ARG A 108 25.49 25.15 -18.25
CA ARG A 108 25.35 26.59 -17.92
C ARG A 108 24.47 26.84 -16.68
N ASP A 109 23.42 26.06 -16.49
CA ASP A 109 22.57 26.17 -15.31
C ASP A 109 23.31 25.71 -14.04
N LEU A 110 24.13 24.63 -14.15
CA LEU A 110 25.04 24.19 -13.09
C LEU A 110 26.11 25.26 -12.79
N ARG A 111 26.62 25.98 -13.80
CA ARG A 111 27.54 27.11 -13.60
C ARG A 111 26.90 28.21 -12.75
N ARG A 112 25.65 28.60 -13.06
CA ARG A 112 24.92 29.60 -12.26
C ARG A 112 24.76 29.16 -10.80
N LEU A 113 24.48 27.88 -10.59
CA LEU A 113 24.39 27.29 -9.26
C LEU A 113 25.76 27.31 -8.57
N ALA A 114 26.85 26.98 -9.27
CA ALA A 114 28.23 27.05 -8.77
C ALA A 114 28.57 28.45 -8.26
N ASP A 115 28.26 29.49 -9.05
CA ASP A 115 28.46 30.89 -8.65
C ASP A 115 27.64 31.26 -7.40
N ALA A 116 26.43 30.72 -7.28
CA ALA A 116 25.61 30.91 -6.07
C ALA A 116 26.19 30.17 -4.86
N LEU A 117 26.69 28.94 -5.04
CA LEU A 117 27.35 28.17 -4.00
C LEU A 117 28.60 28.86 -3.49
N GLN A 118 29.47 29.38 -4.38
CA GLN A 118 30.66 30.13 -4.01
C GLN A 118 30.32 31.35 -3.14
N ARG A 119 29.30 32.12 -3.53
CA ARG A 119 28.84 33.26 -2.71
C ARG A 119 28.27 32.84 -1.36
N TYR A 120 27.53 31.72 -1.33
CA TYR A 120 26.92 31.22 -0.11
C TYR A 120 27.92 30.61 0.86
N THR A 121 28.83 29.74 0.38
CA THR A 121 29.83 29.05 1.22
C THR A 121 31.06 29.90 1.50
N GLY A 122 31.41 30.83 0.61
CA GLY A 122 32.66 31.59 0.64
C GLY A 122 33.88 30.74 0.24
N GLN A 123 33.68 29.54 -0.33
CA GLN A 123 34.70 28.59 -0.74
C GLN A 123 34.86 28.60 -2.25
N GLU A 124 36.11 28.35 -2.73
CA GLU A 124 36.36 28.07 -4.13
C GLU A 124 36.09 26.58 -4.44
N PHE A 125 35.88 26.28 -5.73
CA PHE A 125 35.65 24.91 -6.19
C PHE A 125 36.91 24.06 -6.04
N ASP A 126 36.79 22.96 -5.33
CA ASP A 126 37.81 21.93 -5.17
C ASP A 126 37.41 20.67 -5.97
N ALA A 127 38.10 20.42 -7.06
CA ALA A 127 37.83 19.32 -7.97
C ALA A 127 38.05 17.93 -7.34
N GLN A 128 39.04 17.81 -6.45
CA GLN A 128 39.34 16.54 -5.77
C GLN A 128 38.24 16.21 -4.75
N ARG A 129 37.79 17.20 -4.02
CA ARG A 129 36.67 17.04 -3.07
C ARG A 129 35.37 16.69 -3.80
N ALA A 130 35.08 17.31 -4.95
CA ALA A 130 33.94 16.96 -5.78
C ALA A 130 34.04 15.51 -6.26
N HIS A 131 35.19 15.10 -6.77
CA HIS A 131 35.41 13.74 -7.29
C HIS A 131 35.27 12.67 -6.20
N ALA A 132 35.71 12.93 -4.98
CA ALA A 132 35.61 11.99 -3.87
C ALA A 132 34.16 11.60 -3.50
N PHE A 133 33.16 12.35 -4.00
CA PHE A 133 31.72 12.10 -3.78
C PHE A 133 31.04 11.29 -4.88
N PHE A 134 31.77 10.90 -5.93
CA PHE A 134 31.22 9.95 -6.91
C PHE A 134 31.15 8.55 -6.23
N VAL A 135 30.02 8.28 -5.60
CA VAL A 135 29.76 7.01 -4.92
C VAL A 135 28.95 6.12 -5.86
N HIS A 136 29.43 4.91 -6.07
CA HIS A 136 28.65 3.87 -6.75
C HIS A 136 27.74 3.19 -5.71
N ALA A 137 26.47 3.09 -6.04
CA ALA A 137 25.53 2.36 -5.19
C ALA A 137 25.95 0.87 -5.11
N PRO A 138 26.00 0.26 -3.92
CA PRO A 138 26.24 -1.17 -3.82
C PRO A 138 25.09 -1.91 -4.54
N HIS A 139 25.43 -2.78 -5.49
CA HIS A 139 24.47 -3.72 -6.05
C HIS A 139 24.15 -4.79 -5.01
N ALA A 140 22.88 -5.19 -4.91
CA ALA A 140 22.51 -6.30 -4.05
C ALA A 140 23.10 -7.60 -4.62
N GLU A 141 23.75 -8.39 -3.75
CA GLU A 141 24.20 -9.73 -4.10
C GLU A 141 23.06 -10.73 -3.83
N GLY A 142 22.58 -11.41 -4.89
CA GLY A 142 21.56 -12.45 -4.78
C GLY A 142 20.10 -11.96 -4.85
N PRO A 143 19.14 -12.85 -4.56
CA PRO A 143 17.71 -12.54 -4.65
C PRO A 143 17.32 -11.37 -3.74
N HIS A 144 16.57 -10.40 -4.30
CA HIS A 144 16.14 -9.22 -3.58
C HIS A 144 14.79 -8.70 -4.09
N LEU A 145 14.20 -7.79 -3.32
CA LEU A 145 13.05 -7.00 -3.72
C LEU A 145 13.50 -5.63 -4.24
N THR A 146 12.79 -5.11 -5.23
CA THR A 146 13.01 -3.75 -5.71
C THR A 146 11.85 -2.85 -5.26
N LEU A 147 12.19 -1.84 -4.45
CA LEU A 147 11.27 -0.74 -4.12
C LEU A 147 11.36 0.30 -5.23
N LEU A 148 10.33 0.39 -6.08
CA LEU A 148 10.29 1.22 -7.28
C LEU A 148 9.23 2.30 -7.15
N GLY A 149 9.43 3.46 -7.74
CA GLY A 149 8.37 4.47 -7.85
C GLY A 149 8.73 5.86 -7.33
N ALA A 150 7.76 6.54 -6.73
CA ALA A 150 7.90 7.89 -6.19
C ALA A 150 8.77 7.93 -4.93
N HIS A 151 9.09 9.15 -4.47
CA HIS A 151 9.82 9.35 -3.21
C HIS A 151 9.23 8.51 -2.08
N GLY A 152 10.04 7.68 -1.43
CA GLY A 152 9.62 6.82 -0.34
C GLY A 152 10.07 7.31 1.04
N GLY A 153 11.25 7.92 1.10
CA GLY A 153 11.92 8.27 2.35
C GLY A 153 12.39 7.06 3.15
N SER A 154 13.12 7.34 4.23
CA SER A 154 13.71 6.31 5.10
C SER A 154 12.64 5.45 5.77
N VAL A 155 11.54 6.06 6.21
CA VAL A 155 10.48 5.34 6.94
C VAL A 155 9.76 4.32 6.05
N LEU A 156 9.50 4.64 4.77
CA LEU A 156 8.94 3.67 3.85
C LEU A 156 9.94 2.54 3.58
N TYR A 157 11.20 2.88 3.29
CA TYR A 157 12.24 1.89 3.07
C TYR A 157 12.36 0.92 4.25
N ASP A 158 12.47 1.44 5.48
CA ASP A 158 12.56 0.64 6.71
C ASP A 158 11.31 -0.22 6.92
N THR A 159 10.12 0.32 6.60
CA THR A 159 8.85 -0.41 6.72
C THR A 159 8.80 -1.58 5.73
N VAL A 160 9.23 -1.35 4.49
CA VAL A 160 9.32 -2.42 3.48
C VAL A 160 10.39 -3.43 3.88
N GLN A 161 11.62 -2.97 4.24
CA GLN A 161 12.71 -3.87 4.63
C GLN A 161 12.35 -4.78 5.81
N LYS A 162 11.60 -4.26 6.79
CA LYS A 162 11.14 -5.04 7.96
C LYS A 162 10.10 -6.10 7.60
N ALA A 163 9.33 -5.89 6.55
CA ALA A 163 8.28 -6.82 6.14
C ALA A 163 8.79 -8.05 5.38
N PHE A 164 10.05 -8.04 4.93
CA PHE A 164 10.60 -9.10 4.10
C PHE A 164 11.93 -9.65 4.64
N ALA A 165 12.11 -10.98 4.53
CA ALA A 165 13.38 -11.65 4.80
C ALA A 165 14.48 -11.35 3.78
N LEU A 166 14.08 -10.81 2.61
CA LEU A 166 14.99 -10.50 1.51
C LEU A 166 15.51 -9.07 1.61
N PRO A 167 16.73 -8.79 1.12
CA PRO A 167 17.21 -7.42 0.96
C PRO A 167 16.27 -6.61 0.06
N VAL A 168 16.15 -5.31 0.34
CA VAL A 168 15.38 -4.37 -0.48
C VAL A 168 16.32 -3.40 -1.17
N VAL A 169 16.25 -3.31 -2.49
CA VAL A 169 16.97 -2.31 -3.29
C VAL A 169 16.06 -1.09 -3.46
N ASP A 170 16.49 0.07 -2.97
CA ASP A 170 15.76 1.32 -3.18
C ASP A 170 16.03 1.87 -4.59
N ALA A 171 15.11 1.62 -5.49
CA ALA A 171 15.07 2.13 -6.85
C ALA A 171 14.01 3.23 -7.04
N THR A 172 13.55 3.85 -5.95
CA THR A 172 12.66 5.03 -6.02
C THR A 172 13.33 6.20 -6.71
N CYS A 173 12.57 7.25 -7.01
CA CYS A 173 13.11 8.41 -7.73
C CYS A 173 14.23 9.15 -6.98
N THR A 174 14.46 8.86 -5.71
CA THR A 174 15.59 9.38 -4.91
C THR A 174 16.63 8.34 -4.58
N GLY A 175 16.29 7.06 -4.53
CA GLY A 175 17.17 5.97 -4.12
C GLY A 175 18.14 5.48 -5.21
N ASN A 176 17.80 5.64 -6.47
CA ASN A 176 18.57 5.08 -7.60
C ASN A 176 19.56 6.07 -8.23
N ARG A 177 20.29 6.81 -7.42
CA ARG A 177 21.30 7.76 -7.90
C ARG A 177 22.63 7.06 -8.19
N GLU A 178 22.97 6.96 -9.46
CA GLU A 178 24.23 6.42 -9.93
C GLU A 178 24.79 7.29 -11.06
N LEU A 179 26.02 7.74 -10.94
CA LEU A 179 26.68 8.62 -11.91
C LEU A 179 27.90 7.94 -12.50
N ALA A 180 28.12 8.15 -13.81
CA ALA A 180 29.41 7.89 -14.40
C ALA A 180 30.46 8.83 -13.81
N ASP A 181 31.64 8.34 -13.54
CA ASP A 181 32.75 9.11 -13.01
C ASP A 181 33.15 10.25 -13.95
N VAL A 182 33.46 11.40 -13.36
CA VAL A 182 34.01 12.57 -14.06
C VAL A 182 35.35 12.91 -13.42
N ALA A 183 36.40 12.90 -14.21
CA ALA A 183 37.75 13.20 -13.75
C ALA A 183 37.84 14.60 -13.12
N PRO A 184 38.66 14.76 -12.06
CA PRO A 184 38.91 16.06 -11.46
C PRO A 184 39.49 17.05 -12.50
N ALA A 185 38.88 18.20 -12.62
CA ALA A 185 39.29 19.26 -13.55
C ALA A 185 38.90 20.64 -13.03
N ALA A 186 39.42 21.70 -13.61
CA ALA A 186 38.89 23.03 -13.33
C ALA A 186 37.38 23.11 -13.62
N LEU A 187 36.66 23.96 -12.88
CA LEU A 187 35.20 24.00 -12.95
C LEU A 187 34.66 24.05 -14.38
N GLU A 188 35.25 24.84 -15.26
CA GLU A 188 34.82 25.01 -16.64
C GLU A 188 34.87 23.70 -17.46
N ASP A 189 35.94 22.91 -17.25
CA ASP A 189 36.16 21.64 -17.91
C ASP A 189 35.38 20.50 -17.23
N PHE A 190 35.10 20.61 -15.92
CA PHE A 190 34.35 19.64 -15.16
C PHE A 190 32.87 19.66 -15.50
N LEU A 191 32.24 20.84 -15.59
CA LEU A 191 30.79 21.00 -15.73
C LEU A 191 30.16 20.31 -16.95
N PRO A 192 30.77 20.30 -18.16
CA PRO A 192 30.19 19.60 -19.31
C PRO A 192 30.08 18.08 -19.11
N GLY A 193 31.15 17.45 -18.62
CA GLY A 193 31.15 16.03 -18.26
C GLY A 193 30.16 15.71 -17.13
N TYR A 194 30.14 16.56 -16.13
CA TYR A 194 29.25 16.41 -14.99
C TYR A 194 27.75 16.55 -15.35
N ALA A 195 27.42 17.50 -16.22
CA ALA A 195 26.06 17.62 -16.76
C ALA A 195 25.64 16.37 -17.54
N ALA A 196 26.58 15.80 -18.31
CA ALA A 196 26.34 14.56 -19.05
C ALA A 196 26.14 13.37 -18.08
N ALA A 197 26.93 13.24 -17.03
CA ALA A 197 26.80 12.21 -16.01
C ALA A 197 25.45 12.32 -15.25
N LEU A 198 25.08 13.52 -14.80
CA LEU A 198 23.80 13.76 -14.13
C LEU A 198 22.59 13.40 -15.02
N LEU A 199 22.61 13.75 -16.31
CA LEU A 199 21.53 13.45 -17.24
C LEU A 199 21.64 12.04 -17.86
N GLY A 200 22.75 11.34 -17.64
CA GLY A 200 23.00 9.98 -18.10
C GLY A 200 22.54 8.89 -17.13
N GLN A 201 22.07 9.26 -15.94
CA GLN A 201 21.50 8.31 -14.98
C GLN A 201 20.28 7.59 -15.56
N ILE A 202 19.92 6.43 -14.98
CA ILE A 202 18.64 5.78 -15.30
C ILE A 202 17.51 6.81 -15.12
N PRO A 203 16.69 7.07 -16.17
CA PRO A 203 15.77 8.19 -16.17
C PRO A 203 14.61 7.98 -15.18
N CYS A 204 14.23 9.02 -14.43
CA CYS A 204 12.98 9.02 -13.66
C CYS A 204 11.75 9.19 -14.57
N MET A 205 10.54 9.04 -14.03
CA MET A 205 9.28 9.12 -14.81
C MET A 205 9.04 10.48 -15.48
N ARG A 206 9.68 11.54 -15.00
CA ARG A 206 9.62 12.87 -15.60
C ARG A 206 10.42 12.98 -16.92
N MET A 207 11.46 12.17 -17.07
CA MET A 207 12.32 12.23 -18.24
C MET A 207 11.62 11.64 -19.46
N ASP A 208 11.74 12.29 -20.60
CA ASP A 208 11.27 11.80 -21.90
C ASP A 208 12.23 10.70 -22.40
N ALA A 209 11.99 9.49 -21.90
CA ALA A 209 12.81 8.32 -22.17
C ALA A 209 11.92 7.07 -22.29
N PRO A 210 12.31 6.10 -23.15
CA PRO A 210 11.56 4.86 -23.28
C PRO A 210 11.56 4.05 -21.99
N VAL A 211 10.51 3.25 -21.80
CA VAL A 211 10.36 2.40 -20.60
C VAL A 211 11.52 1.42 -20.46
N SER A 212 12.09 0.95 -21.58
CA SER A 212 13.23 0.04 -21.59
C SER A 212 14.49 0.62 -20.91
N GLU A 213 14.68 1.92 -20.91
CA GLU A 213 15.81 2.53 -20.18
C GLU A 213 15.60 2.46 -18.66
N ARG A 214 14.34 2.40 -18.21
CA ARG A 214 13.99 2.22 -16.78
C ARG A 214 14.02 0.75 -16.37
N ALA A 215 14.01 -0.18 -17.32
CA ALA A 215 14.07 -1.61 -17.03
C ALA A 215 15.35 -2.01 -16.29
N ALA A 216 16.43 -1.22 -16.43
CA ALA A 216 17.66 -1.42 -15.67
C ALA A 216 17.54 -1.20 -14.16
N LEU A 217 16.40 -0.64 -13.67
CA LEU A 217 16.09 -0.58 -12.23
C LEU A 217 15.66 -1.94 -11.65
N VAL A 218 15.40 -2.91 -12.51
CA VAL A 218 14.97 -4.27 -12.14
C VAL A 218 15.92 -5.23 -12.81
N ASP A 219 16.76 -5.88 -12.04
CA ASP A 219 17.77 -6.82 -12.55
C ASP A 219 17.27 -8.28 -12.51
N GLY A 220 18.10 -9.22 -12.99
CA GLY A 220 17.76 -10.65 -13.03
C GLY A 220 17.69 -11.34 -11.67
N GLN A 221 18.03 -10.67 -10.57
CA GLN A 221 17.95 -11.16 -9.20
C GLN A 221 16.71 -10.63 -8.46
N THR A 222 15.97 -9.69 -9.06
CA THR A 222 14.73 -9.17 -8.49
C THR A 222 13.65 -10.25 -8.52
N VAL A 223 13.12 -10.61 -7.35
CA VAL A 223 12.05 -11.62 -7.18
C VAL A 223 10.66 -11.02 -7.10
N GLY A 224 10.56 -9.74 -6.82
CA GLY A 224 9.29 -9.01 -6.74
C GLY A 224 9.51 -7.51 -6.64
N ILE A 225 8.46 -6.76 -6.93
CA ILE A 225 8.50 -5.29 -6.97
C ILE A 225 7.46 -4.73 -6.00
N VAL A 226 7.90 -3.86 -5.09
CA VAL A 226 7.01 -2.97 -4.33
C VAL A 226 6.98 -1.63 -5.07
N TYR A 227 5.86 -1.33 -5.75
CA TYR A 227 5.69 -0.09 -6.50
C TYR A 227 4.99 0.96 -5.66
N HIS A 228 5.71 2.01 -5.31
CA HIS A 228 5.22 3.10 -4.49
C HIS A 228 4.79 4.30 -5.32
N THR A 229 3.64 4.86 -4.99
CA THR A 229 3.20 6.18 -5.46
C THR A 229 2.77 7.07 -4.29
N VAL A 230 2.86 8.36 -4.49
CA VAL A 230 2.37 9.36 -3.53
C VAL A 230 1.02 9.87 -3.99
N GLN A 231 0.09 10.06 -3.07
CA GLN A 231 -1.24 10.60 -3.35
C GLN A 231 -1.15 11.94 -4.11
N PHE A 232 -1.91 12.04 -5.21
CA PHE A 232 -1.89 13.16 -6.16
C PHE A 232 -0.55 13.37 -6.89
N CYS A 233 0.27 12.32 -7.05
CA CYS A 233 1.49 12.41 -7.86
C CYS A 233 1.17 12.28 -9.35
N ASP A 234 1.49 13.30 -10.15
CA ASP A 234 1.17 13.35 -11.58
C ASP A 234 1.97 12.34 -12.43
N TYR A 235 3.18 11.97 -12.00
CA TYR A 235 4.08 11.12 -12.79
C TYR A 235 3.96 9.63 -12.45
N TYR A 236 3.87 9.29 -11.17
CA TYR A 236 3.90 7.89 -10.75
C TYR A 236 2.53 7.25 -10.65
N ALA A 237 1.46 8.02 -10.42
CA ALA A 237 0.10 7.48 -10.42
C ALA A 237 -0.33 6.95 -11.82
N PRO A 238 -0.12 7.69 -12.94
CA PRO A 238 -0.35 7.15 -14.28
C PRO A 238 0.58 6.00 -14.66
N GLY A 239 1.82 5.98 -14.13
CA GLY A 239 2.82 4.94 -14.37
C GLY A 239 2.55 3.60 -13.70
N LEU A 240 1.40 3.41 -13.03
CA LEU A 240 1.04 2.15 -12.36
C LEU A 240 0.98 0.92 -13.28
N THR A 241 0.90 1.10 -14.60
CA THR A 241 0.97 0.00 -15.58
C THR A 241 2.39 -0.38 -15.97
N ALA A 242 3.37 0.50 -15.74
CA ALA A 242 4.77 0.23 -16.13
C ALA A 242 5.39 -1.00 -15.42
N PRO A 243 5.16 -1.23 -14.10
CA PRO A 243 5.69 -2.42 -13.42
C PRO A 243 5.19 -3.74 -14.00
N GLU A 244 3.99 -3.80 -14.55
CA GLU A 244 3.42 -5.02 -15.16
C GLU A 244 4.24 -5.53 -16.34
N GLN A 245 5.07 -4.68 -16.95
CA GLN A 245 5.95 -5.03 -18.07
C GLN A 245 7.16 -5.87 -17.66
N PHE A 246 7.47 -5.94 -16.37
CA PHE A 246 8.61 -6.73 -15.88
C PHE A 246 8.29 -8.23 -15.73
N HIS A 247 7.03 -8.64 -15.86
CA HIS A 247 6.59 -10.04 -15.67
C HIS A 247 6.98 -10.64 -14.31
N LEU A 248 7.04 -9.80 -13.29
CA LEU A 248 7.32 -10.14 -11.90
C LEU A 248 6.10 -9.86 -11.02
N PRO A 249 5.99 -10.51 -9.86
CA PRO A 249 5.00 -10.11 -8.86
C PRO A 249 5.16 -8.65 -8.46
N VAL A 250 4.05 -7.90 -8.42
CA VAL A 250 4.05 -6.46 -8.11
C VAL A 250 3.02 -6.15 -7.06
N LEU A 251 3.47 -5.58 -5.95
CA LEU A 251 2.61 -4.95 -4.95
C LEU A 251 2.56 -3.45 -5.20
N LYS A 252 1.37 -2.90 -5.44
CA LYS A 252 1.16 -1.45 -5.57
C LYS A 252 0.73 -0.86 -4.24
N ILE A 253 1.48 0.13 -3.75
CA ILE A 253 1.18 0.86 -2.52
C ILE A 253 1.12 2.36 -2.79
N GLU A 254 0.29 3.06 -2.03
CA GLU A 254 0.16 4.52 -2.09
C GLU A 254 0.23 5.11 -0.69
N THR A 255 1.07 6.13 -0.50
CA THR A 255 1.14 6.91 0.74
C THR A 255 0.83 8.38 0.50
N ASP A 256 0.55 9.11 1.56
CA ASP A 256 0.39 10.55 1.55
C ASP A 256 1.58 11.29 2.20
N CYS A 257 2.64 10.57 2.55
CA CYS A 257 3.80 11.07 3.31
C CYS A 257 3.43 11.61 4.70
N SER A 258 2.32 11.14 5.30
CA SER A 258 2.00 11.40 6.70
C SER A 258 2.50 10.27 7.61
N ARG A 259 2.85 10.61 8.85
CA ARG A 259 3.21 9.61 9.87
C ARG A 259 2.07 8.66 10.17
N GLN A 260 0.84 9.12 10.07
CA GLN A 260 -0.36 8.32 10.33
C GLN A 260 -0.44 7.09 9.41
N THR A 261 0.02 7.21 8.16
CA THR A 261 0.07 6.06 7.22
C THR A 261 0.97 4.94 7.73
N PHE A 262 2.02 5.24 8.50
CA PHE A 262 3.00 4.27 8.99
C PHE A 262 2.80 3.84 10.45
N THR A 263 1.90 4.49 11.19
CA THR A 263 1.64 4.20 12.61
C THR A 263 0.27 3.58 12.84
N SER A 264 -0.68 4.32 13.40
CA SER A 264 -2.00 3.81 13.82
C SER A 264 -2.99 3.51 12.69
N GLY A 265 -2.76 4.03 11.48
CA GLY A 265 -3.48 3.64 10.26
C GLY A 265 -2.73 2.58 9.44
N GLY A 266 -1.55 2.18 9.89
CA GLY A 266 -0.61 1.33 9.17
C GLY A 266 -1.00 -0.15 9.05
N GLY A 267 -2.04 -0.60 9.78
CA GLY A 267 -2.48 -2.01 9.71
C GLY A 267 -2.78 -2.49 8.29
N GLN A 268 -3.16 -1.60 7.39
CA GLN A 268 -3.43 -1.96 6.01
C GLN A 268 -2.19 -1.97 5.12
N LEU A 269 -1.22 -1.08 5.36
CA LEU A 269 0.09 -1.16 4.70
C LEU A 269 0.82 -2.41 5.16
N SER A 270 0.84 -2.69 6.46
CA SER A 270 1.37 -3.91 7.06
C SER A 270 0.71 -5.17 6.49
N THR A 271 -0.63 -5.21 6.38
CA THR A 271 -1.36 -6.32 5.77
C THR A 271 -0.95 -6.53 4.30
N ARG A 272 -0.82 -5.47 3.52
CA ARG A 272 -0.41 -5.57 2.10
C ARG A 272 1.01 -6.08 1.95
N LEU A 273 1.94 -5.52 2.73
CA LEU A 273 3.34 -5.94 2.71
C LEU A 273 3.49 -7.39 3.21
N GLY A 274 2.82 -7.76 4.32
CA GLY A 274 2.82 -9.11 4.85
C GLY A 274 2.25 -10.13 3.88
N ALA A 275 1.08 -9.87 3.28
CA ALA A 275 0.48 -10.76 2.27
C ALA A 275 1.39 -10.95 1.03
N PHE A 276 2.08 -9.88 0.63
CA PHE A 276 3.04 -9.97 -0.46
C PHE A 276 4.29 -10.76 -0.07
N ALA A 277 4.79 -10.59 1.16
CA ALA A 277 5.88 -11.41 1.69
C ALA A 277 5.50 -12.88 1.78
N GLU A 278 4.28 -13.20 2.24
CA GLU A 278 3.73 -14.55 2.29
C GLU A 278 3.65 -15.17 0.89
N SER A 279 3.15 -14.42 -0.12
CA SER A 279 3.06 -14.90 -1.50
C SER A 279 4.42 -15.17 -2.17
N LEU A 280 5.48 -14.51 -1.69
CA LEU A 280 6.86 -14.71 -2.17
C LEU A 280 7.65 -15.70 -1.32
N ASN A 281 7.07 -16.30 -0.27
CA ASN A 281 7.77 -17.09 0.75
C ASN A 281 8.96 -16.32 1.37
N ALA A 282 8.81 -15.03 1.59
CA ALA A 282 9.86 -14.09 2.03
C ALA A 282 9.54 -13.46 3.41
N VAL A 283 8.80 -14.17 4.27
CA VAL A 283 8.46 -13.72 5.62
C VAL A 283 9.70 -13.76 6.51
N PRO A 284 10.01 -12.69 7.28
CA PRO A 284 11.14 -12.68 8.20
C PRO A 284 11.02 -13.71 9.32
N ASP A 285 12.11 -14.39 9.64
CA ASP A 285 12.16 -15.32 10.78
C ASP A 285 11.88 -14.66 12.15
N THR A 286 12.00 -13.33 12.23
CA THR A 286 11.76 -12.56 13.45
C THR A 286 10.30 -12.53 13.89
N GLU A 287 9.36 -12.87 13.02
CA GLU A 287 7.95 -13.08 13.42
C GLU A 287 7.72 -14.47 14.06
N ASN A 288 8.70 -15.36 13.99
CA ASN A 288 8.78 -16.53 14.86
C ASN A 288 9.29 -16.11 16.25
N LYS A 289 8.53 -15.28 16.99
CA LYS A 289 8.58 -15.32 18.44
C LYS A 289 8.45 -16.79 18.81
N GLU A 290 9.27 -17.29 19.76
CA GLU A 290 9.21 -18.67 20.23
C GLU A 290 7.73 -19.03 20.47
N ALA A 291 7.12 -19.63 19.46
CA ALA A 291 5.76 -20.11 19.60
C ALA A 291 5.79 -21.10 20.77
N PRO A 292 4.85 -21.04 21.69
CA PRO A 292 4.79 -21.97 22.81
C PRO A 292 4.92 -23.38 22.24
N ALA A 293 5.67 -24.23 22.95
CA ALA A 293 6.03 -25.58 22.48
C ALA A 293 4.81 -26.28 21.89
N MET A 294 4.79 -26.46 20.57
CA MET A 294 3.65 -27.00 19.85
C MET A 294 3.43 -28.44 20.26
N ASN A 295 2.22 -28.76 20.70
CA ASN A 295 1.82 -30.13 20.95
C ASN A 295 1.45 -30.82 19.63
N THR A 296 2.46 -31.34 18.93
CA THR A 296 2.26 -32.03 17.65
C THR A 296 1.38 -33.30 17.75
N ASN A 297 1.11 -33.80 18.96
CA ASN A 297 0.22 -34.94 19.21
C ASN A 297 -1.24 -34.51 19.46
N ALA A 298 -1.52 -33.23 19.61
CA ALA A 298 -2.86 -32.72 19.79
C ALA A 298 -3.74 -33.04 18.56
N GLN A 299 -5.05 -33.16 18.81
CA GLN A 299 -6.00 -33.56 17.78
C GLN A 299 -6.66 -32.38 17.08
N TYR A 300 -6.54 -31.17 17.64
CA TYR A 300 -7.28 -29.98 17.18
C TYR A 300 -6.36 -28.77 16.98
N ALA A 301 -6.79 -27.92 16.07
CA ALA A 301 -6.18 -26.61 15.81
C ALA A 301 -7.24 -25.54 15.75
N ALA A 302 -6.89 -24.30 16.10
CA ALA A 302 -7.80 -23.16 16.05
C ALA A 302 -7.28 -22.03 15.14
N GLY A 303 -8.21 -21.43 14.39
CA GLY A 303 -8.00 -20.19 13.66
C GLY A 303 -8.93 -19.11 14.17
N ILE A 304 -8.41 -17.91 14.42
CA ILE A 304 -9.17 -16.78 14.94
C ILE A 304 -8.98 -15.60 13.98
N ASP A 305 -10.08 -15.10 13.43
CA ASP A 305 -10.12 -13.90 12.57
C ASP A 305 -10.70 -12.73 13.34
N SER A 306 -9.87 -11.77 13.70
CA SER A 306 -10.30 -10.56 14.42
C SER A 306 -10.53 -9.42 13.44
N GLY A 307 -11.72 -9.39 12.85
CA GLY A 307 -12.16 -8.34 11.95
C GLY A 307 -12.59 -7.06 12.67
N SER A 308 -12.88 -6.00 11.92
CA SER A 308 -13.29 -4.70 12.45
C SER A 308 -14.73 -4.65 12.98
N ALA A 309 -15.59 -5.57 12.57
CA ALA A 309 -17.00 -5.66 12.97
C ALA A 309 -17.31 -6.93 13.75
N SER A 310 -16.84 -8.09 13.27
CA SER A 310 -16.95 -9.39 13.94
C SER A 310 -15.57 -9.98 14.18
N THR A 311 -15.52 -10.88 15.18
CA THR A 311 -14.39 -11.77 15.41
C THR A 311 -14.91 -13.20 15.33
N ASP A 312 -14.26 -13.99 14.51
CA ASP A 312 -14.70 -15.33 14.15
C ASP A 312 -13.64 -16.35 14.57
N ALA A 313 -14.05 -17.53 15.06
CA ALA A 313 -13.16 -18.61 15.42
C ALA A 313 -13.63 -19.93 14.81
N VAL A 314 -12.68 -20.74 14.35
CA VAL A 314 -12.93 -22.09 13.82
C VAL A 314 -11.97 -23.07 14.47
N ILE A 315 -12.48 -24.25 14.84
CA ILE A 315 -11.70 -25.37 15.34
C ILE A 315 -11.79 -26.52 14.33
N LEU A 316 -10.62 -27.01 13.91
CA LEU A 316 -10.48 -28.16 13.02
C LEU A 316 -9.90 -29.36 13.76
N ASP A 317 -10.32 -30.55 13.37
CA ASP A 317 -9.59 -31.78 13.67
C ASP A 317 -8.45 -32.01 12.66
N ARG A 318 -7.64 -33.04 12.87
CA ARG A 318 -6.51 -33.38 11.99
C ARG A 318 -6.90 -33.75 10.55
N SER A 319 -8.17 -34.04 10.28
CA SER A 319 -8.68 -34.30 8.93
C SER A 319 -9.11 -33.01 8.20
N GLY A 320 -9.05 -31.87 8.86
CA GLY A 320 -9.55 -30.58 8.34
C GLY A 320 -11.06 -30.39 8.52
N LYS A 321 -11.74 -31.26 9.25
CA LYS A 321 -13.17 -31.13 9.53
C LYS A 321 -13.42 -30.08 10.58
N ILE A 322 -14.40 -29.19 10.35
CA ILE A 322 -14.86 -28.20 11.31
C ILE A 322 -15.59 -28.93 12.46
N CYS A 323 -15.06 -28.80 13.69
CA CYS A 323 -15.62 -29.38 14.91
C CYS A 323 -16.41 -28.35 15.72
N GLY A 324 -16.03 -27.07 15.66
CA GLY A 324 -16.70 -25.98 16.31
C GLY A 324 -16.35 -24.64 15.69
N TRP A 325 -17.26 -23.69 15.83
CA TRP A 325 -17.05 -22.34 15.35
C TRP A 325 -17.90 -21.32 16.13
N ALA A 326 -17.50 -20.06 16.07
CA ALA A 326 -18.29 -18.96 16.62
C ALA A 326 -18.04 -17.66 15.86
N ILE A 327 -19.04 -16.79 15.85
CA ILE A 327 -19.00 -15.43 15.31
C ILE A 327 -19.53 -14.51 16.40
N VAL A 328 -18.70 -13.58 16.86
CA VAL A 328 -19.08 -12.61 17.88
C VAL A 328 -18.78 -11.18 17.42
N PRO A 329 -19.47 -10.14 17.89
CA PRO A 329 -19.08 -8.76 17.66
C PRO A 329 -17.67 -8.51 18.24
N THR A 330 -16.77 -7.87 17.48
CA THR A 330 -15.42 -7.51 17.97
C THR A 330 -15.47 -6.57 19.17
N GLY A 331 -16.51 -5.71 19.24
CA GLY A 331 -16.70 -4.80 20.36
C GLY A 331 -15.58 -3.76 20.50
N ALA A 332 -15.21 -3.44 21.74
CA ALA A 332 -14.25 -2.39 22.07
C ALA A 332 -12.78 -2.87 22.08
N GLY A 333 -12.50 -4.16 21.83
CA GLY A 333 -11.14 -4.69 21.88
C GLY A 333 -10.97 -6.04 21.20
N ALA A 334 -9.99 -6.13 20.29
CA ALA A 334 -9.68 -7.35 19.53
C ALA A 334 -9.44 -8.57 20.44
N ALA A 335 -8.64 -8.42 21.51
CA ALA A 335 -8.32 -9.52 22.42
C ALA A 335 -9.55 -10.07 23.17
N THR A 336 -10.50 -9.22 23.54
CA THR A 336 -11.75 -9.65 24.21
C THR A 336 -12.64 -10.42 23.25
N GLY A 337 -12.82 -9.91 22.02
CA GLY A 337 -13.59 -10.60 20.98
C GLY A 337 -12.97 -11.94 20.60
N ALA A 338 -11.66 -12.00 20.44
CA ALA A 338 -10.93 -13.23 20.11
C ALA A 338 -11.11 -14.32 21.19
N ARG A 339 -10.95 -13.94 22.46
CA ARG A 339 -11.18 -14.87 23.58
C ARG A 339 -12.62 -15.39 23.59
N GLN A 340 -13.60 -14.50 23.47
CA GLN A 340 -15.01 -14.88 23.46
C GLN A 340 -15.37 -15.79 22.28
N ALA A 341 -14.85 -15.51 21.07
CA ALA A 341 -15.07 -16.36 19.90
C ALA A 341 -14.45 -17.74 20.11
N LEU A 342 -13.21 -17.80 20.60
CA LEU A 342 -12.52 -19.06 20.87
C LEU A 342 -13.26 -19.89 21.93
N GLU A 343 -13.67 -19.31 23.06
CA GLU A 343 -14.41 -20.00 24.14
C GLU A 343 -15.72 -20.60 23.60
N GLN A 344 -16.46 -19.88 22.78
CA GLN A 344 -17.72 -20.39 22.20
C GLN A 344 -17.44 -21.51 21.18
N ALA A 345 -16.41 -21.38 20.35
CA ALA A 345 -16.02 -22.42 19.39
C ALA A 345 -15.55 -23.72 20.10
N LEU A 346 -14.78 -23.59 21.21
CA LEU A 346 -14.37 -24.70 22.06
C LEU A 346 -15.57 -25.39 22.70
N THR A 347 -16.53 -24.62 23.23
CA THR A 347 -17.77 -25.13 23.80
C THR A 347 -18.56 -25.91 22.76
N MET A 348 -18.70 -25.41 21.54
CA MET A 348 -19.39 -26.10 20.44
C MET A 348 -18.66 -27.40 20.05
N ALA A 349 -17.33 -27.39 20.02
CA ALA A 349 -16.52 -28.57 19.74
C ALA A 349 -16.50 -29.60 20.88
N GLY A 350 -16.89 -29.22 22.09
CA GLY A 350 -16.86 -30.07 23.28
C GLY A 350 -15.45 -30.40 23.77
N ILE A 351 -14.49 -29.50 23.60
CA ILE A 351 -13.08 -29.68 23.98
C ILE A 351 -12.57 -28.54 24.86
N ALA A 352 -11.45 -28.76 25.53
CA ALA A 352 -10.76 -27.72 26.31
C ALA A 352 -9.70 -27.03 25.44
N GLU A 353 -9.29 -25.81 25.80
CA GLU A 353 -8.22 -25.08 25.10
C GLU A 353 -6.87 -25.84 25.14
N SER A 354 -6.62 -26.63 26.20
CA SER A 354 -5.45 -27.50 26.32
C SER A 354 -5.36 -28.61 25.27
N ASP A 355 -6.47 -28.93 24.60
CA ASP A 355 -6.53 -29.96 23.55
C ASP A 355 -6.10 -29.42 22.19
N LEU A 356 -5.89 -28.08 22.08
CA LEU A 356 -5.37 -27.43 20.89
C LEU A 356 -3.85 -27.62 20.80
N GLY A 357 -3.36 -27.98 19.62
CA GLY A 357 -1.93 -28.08 19.34
C GLY A 357 -1.31 -26.80 18.81
N SER A 358 -2.10 -25.99 18.13
CA SER A 358 -1.67 -24.71 17.57
C SER A 358 -2.85 -23.76 17.41
N LYS A 359 -2.56 -22.46 17.49
CA LYS A 359 -3.48 -21.36 17.17
C LYS A 359 -2.85 -20.44 16.12
N VAL A 360 -3.66 -19.96 15.17
CA VAL A 360 -3.26 -18.93 14.21
C VAL A 360 -4.27 -17.79 14.25
N TYR A 361 -3.76 -16.59 14.32
CA TYR A 361 -4.51 -15.35 14.35
C TYR A 361 -4.45 -14.66 12.99
N THR A 362 -5.56 -14.10 12.54
CA THR A 362 -5.68 -13.32 11.32
C THR A 362 -6.60 -12.11 11.52
N GLY A 363 -6.84 -11.34 10.47
CA GLY A 363 -7.66 -10.15 10.50
C GLY A 363 -6.91 -8.89 10.94
N TYR A 364 -7.61 -7.77 10.94
CA TYR A 364 -7.07 -6.46 11.31
C TYR A 364 -6.49 -6.44 12.73
N GLY A 365 -7.13 -7.17 13.66
CA GLY A 365 -6.73 -7.23 15.07
C GLY A 365 -5.57 -8.18 15.39
N ARG A 366 -5.06 -8.95 14.44
CA ARG A 366 -4.06 -10.03 14.68
C ARG A 366 -2.81 -9.58 15.45
N GLU A 367 -2.36 -8.34 15.23
CA GLU A 367 -1.16 -7.78 15.89
C GLU A 367 -1.38 -7.47 17.39
N PHE A 368 -2.64 -7.43 17.84
CA PHE A 368 -3.05 -7.15 19.22
C PHE A 368 -3.46 -8.40 20.00
N LEU A 369 -3.40 -9.57 19.36
CA LEU A 369 -3.78 -10.85 19.92
C LEU A 369 -2.51 -11.57 20.42
N GLY A 370 -2.22 -11.59 21.66
CA GLY A 370 -1.17 -12.25 22.41
C GLY A 370 -0.06 -13.09 21.68
N ASP A 371 0.95 -13.47 22.45
CA ASP A 371 2.14 -14.21 21.94
C ASP A 371 1.92 -15.75 21.95
N ASP A 372 0.67 -16.23 22.07
CA ASP A 372 0.33 -17.65 22.22
C ASP A 372 -0.12 -18.34 20.93
N GLY A 373 0.03 -17.64 19.79
CA GLY A 373 -0.27 -18.13 18.44
C GLY A 373 0.55 -17.42 17.39
N ALA A 374 0.52 -17.94 16.16
CA ALA A 374 1.17 -17.29 15.01
C ALA A 374 0.19 -16.33 14.32
N ALA A 375 0.71 -15.28 13.69
CA ALA A 375 -0.06 -14.36 12.87
C ALA A 375 0.14 -14.69 11.38
N VAL A 376 -0.96 -14.69 10.61
CA VAL A 376 -0.97 -14.82 9.14
C VAL A 376 -1.94 -13.76 8.61
N THR A 377 -1.65 -13.19 7.45
CA THR A 377 -2.50 -12.14 6.90
C THR A 377 -3.88 -12.67 6.49
N GLU A 378 -4.87 -11.81 6.57
CA GLU A 378 -6.25 -12.15 6.18
C GLU A 378 -6.36 -12.49 4.68
N ILE A 379 -5.50 -11.90 3.84
CA ILE A 379 -5.45 -12.21 2.41
C ILE A 379 -5.13 -13.68 2.19
N THR A 380 -4.06 -14.16 2.81
CA THR A 380 -3.58 -15.54 2.70
C THR A 380 -4.54 -16.51 3.38
N CYS A 381 -5.14 -16.13 4.53
CA CYS A 381 -6.14 -16.96 5.22
C CYS A 381 -7.42 -17.09 4.40
N HIS A 382 -7.98 -16.01 3.82
CA HIS A 382 -9.14 -16.12 2.94
C HIS A 382 -8.87 -16.94 1.69
N ALA A 383 -7.68 -16.81 1.10
CA ALA A 383 -7.24 -17.64 -0.02
C ALA A 383 -7.27 -19.12 0.33
N ARG A 384 -6.62 -19.49 1.45
CA ARG A 384 -6.52 -20.86 1.94
C ARG A 384 -7.87 -21.45 2.32
N GLY A 385 -8.70 -20.68 3.03
CA GLY A 385 -10.04 -21.10 3.44
C GLY A 385 -10.97 -21.32 2.25
N ALA A 386 -10.98 -20.40 1.29
CA ALA A 386 -11.80 -20.50 0.09
C ALA A 386 -11.39 -21.70 -0.79
N HIS A 387 -10.09 -21.91 -1.01
CA HIS A 387 -9.61 -23.06 -1.77
C HIS A 387 -9.90 -24.40 -1.10
N HIS A 388 -9.91 -24.44 0.25
CA HIS A 388 -10.33 -25.63 0.98
C HIS A 388 -11.82 -25.90 0.84
N LEU A 389 -12.68 -24.86 0.80
CA LEU A 389 -14.12 -24.99 0.59
C LEU A 389 -14.48 -25.40 -0.84
N ASP A 390 -13.78 -24.82 -1.84
CA ASP A 390 -13.89 -25.21 -3.25
C ASP A 390 -12.51 -25.12 -3.93
N PRO A 391 -11.85 -26.26 -4.24
CA PRO A 391 -10.57 -26.27 -4.95
C PRO A 391 -10.62 -25.71 -6.37
N ALA A 392 -11.81 -25.53 -6.94
CA ALA A 392 -11.95 -24.93 -8.27
C ALA A 392 -11.91 -23.41 -8.24
N VAL A 393 -12.06 -22.75 -7.08
CA VAL A 393 -12.08 -21.29 -6.95
C VAL A 393 -10.79 -20.66 -7.51
N ARG A 394 -10.96 -19.56 -8.24
CA ARG A 394 -9.85 -18.78 -8.83
C ARG A 394 -9.84 -17.34 -8.39
N THR A 395 -10.96 -16.85 -7.88
CA THR A 395 -11.04 -15.47 -7.35
C THR A 395 -11.94 -15.45 -6.13
N VAL A 396 -11.37 -15.02 -5.01
CA VAL A 396 -12.10 -14.75 -3.77
C VAL A 396 -12.46 -13.27 -3.73
N ILE A 397 -13.72 -12.98 -3.42
CA ILE A 397 -14.25 -11.63 -3.23
C ILE A 397 -14.68 -11.53 -1.79
N ASP A 398 -13.88 -10.90 -0.96
CA ASP A 398 -14.19 -10.67 0.44
C ASP A 398 -14.75 -9.26 0.64
N ILE A 399 -15.95 -9.15 1.23
CA ILE A 399 -16.54 -7.88 1.61
C ILE A 399 -16.82 -7.90 3.11
N GLY A 400 -15.90 -7.24 3.82
CA GLY A 400 -15.96 -7.08 5.27
C GLY A 400 -16.77 -5.87 5.73
N GLY A 401 -16.62 -5.54 7.02
CA GLY A 401 -17.27 -4.38 7.63
C GLY A 401 -16.73 -3.05 7.14
N GLN A 402 -15.41 -2.91 6.97
CA GLN A 402 -14.76 -1.63 6.66
C GLN A 402 -14.00 -1.62 5.33
N ASP A 403 -13.71 -2.76 4.78
CA ASP A 403 -12.95 -2.93 3.54
C ASP A 403 -13.57 -3.98 2.62
N SER A 404 -13.07 -4.03 1.40
CA SER A 404 -13.35 -5.10 0.47
C SER A 404 -12.06 -5.52 -0.22
N LYS A 405 -11.92 -6.82 -0.47
CA LYS A 405 -10.73 -7.43 -1.04
C LYS A 405 -11.10 -8.31 -2.22
N VAL A 406 -10.22 -8.35 -3.20
CA VAL A 406 -10.28 -9.35 -4.27
C VAL A 406 -8.93 -10.03 -4.33
N ILE A 407 -8.95 -11.35 -4.26
CA ILE A 407 -7.76 -12.19 -4.20
C ILE A 407 -7.85 -13.18 -5.37
N ARG A 408 -6.88 -13.13 -6.26
CA ARG A 408 -6.76 -14.08 -7.35
C ARG A 408 -5.86 -15.23 -6.93
N LEU A 409 -6.31 -16.46 -7.20
CA LEU A 409 -5.63 -17.70 -6.81
C LEU A 409 -5.06 -18.44 -8.03
N SER A 410 -3.95 -19.11 -7.81
CA SER A 410 -3.41 -20.13 -8.70
C SER A 410 -4.28 -21.40 -8.69
N GLU A 411 -3.96 -22.35 -9.54
CA GLU A 411 -4.64 -23.65 -9.56
C GLU A 411 -4.49 -24.45 -8.28
N ILE A 412 -3.45 -24.18 -7.49
CA ILE A 412 -3.15 -24.86 -6.22
C ILE A 412 -3.54 -24.04 -5.00
N GLY A 413 -4.27 -22.90 -5.20
CA GLY A 413 -4.79 -22.07 -4.14
C GLY A 413 -3.85 -20.99 -3.60
N ASP A 414 -2.66 -20.82 -4.18
CA ASP A 414 -1.74 -19.76 -3.78
C ASP A 414 -2.21 -18.39 -4.28
N VAL A 415 -1.89 -17.33 -3.52
CA VAL A 415 -2.21 -15.96 -3.88
C VAL A 415 -1.30 -15.51 -5.03
N GLU A 416 -1.87 -15.30 -6.23
CA GLU A 416 -1.14 -14.72 -7.37
C GLU A 416 -1.10 -13.20 -7.32
N THR A 417 -2.23 -12.58 -7.00
CA THR A 417 -2.36 -11.12 -6.88
C THR A 417 -3.59 -10.78 -6.06
N PHE A 418 -3.60 -9.60 -5.47
CA PHE A 418 -4.74 -9.12 -4.72
C PHE A 418 -4.88 -7.59 -4.80
N ALA A 419 -6.07 -7.10 -4.53
CA ALA A 419 -6.34 -5.69 -4.35
C ALA A 419 -7.34 -5.48 -3.21
N MET A 420 -7.16 -4.35 -2.49
CA MET A 420 -8.02 -3.97 -1.37
C MET A 420 -8.58 -2.56 -1.60
N ASN A 421 -9.85 -2.37 -1.23
CA ASN A 421 -10.46 -1.07 -1.05
C ASN A 421 -10.68 -0.85 0.46
N ASP A 422 -9.81 -0.08 1.05
CA ASP A 422 -9.69 0.18 2.48
C ASP A 422 -9.90 1.66 2.85
N LYS A 423 -9.95 2.52 1.83
CA LYS A 423 -10.06 3.99 2.02
C LYS A 423 -11.49 4.50 1.87
N CYS A 424 -12.42 3.69 1.37
CA CYS A 424 -13.79 4.13 1.06
C CYS A 424 -14.81 3.16 1.63
N ALA A 425 -15.58 3.61 2.61
CA ALA A 425 -16.65 2.82 3.22
C ALA A 425 -17.76 2.44 2.22
N ALA A 426 -17.96 3.23 1.16
CA ALA A 426 -18.95 2.94 0.12
C ALA A 426 -18.55 1.68 -0.68
N GLY A 427 -19.20 0.58 -0.43
CA GLY A 427 -18.88 -0.74 -0.98
C GLY A 427 -18.50 -1.77 0.09
N THR A 428 -18.77 -1.47 1.36
CA THR A 428 -18.47 -2.31 2.51
C THR A 428 -19.73 -2.58 3.35
N GLY A 429 -19.64 -3.47 4.33
CA GLY A 429 -20.75 -3.78 5.25
C GLY A 429 -21.25 -2.55 6.00
N ARG A 430 -20.36 -1.67 6.46
CA ARG A 430 -20.75 -0.43 7.17
C ARG A 430 -21.59 0.52 6.32
N PHE A 431 -21.35 0.57 5.03
CA PHE A 431 -22.19 1.32 4.11
C PHE A 431 -23.63 0.77 4.12
N LEU A 432 -23.78 -0.56 4.01
CA LEU A 432 -25.08 -1.21 4.04
C LEU A 432 -25.77 -1.05 5.40
N GLU A 433 -25.03 -1.15 6.53
CA GLU A 433 -25.57 -0.89 7.88
C GLU A 433 -26.11 0.53 8.03
N MET A 434 -25.38 1.53 7.52
CA MET A 434 -25.82 2.92 7.57
C MET A 434 -27.09 3.12 6.72
N MET A 435 -27.14 2.56 5.52
CA MET A 435 -28.33 2.64 4.66
C MET A 435 -29.52 1.91 5.25
N ALA A 436 -29.31 0.76 5.90
CA ALA A 436 -30.37 0.05 6.61
C ALA A 436 -30.98 0.90 7.74
N ARG A 437 -30.15 1.64 8.50
CA ARG A 437 -30.61 2.60 9.52
C ARG A 437 -31.42 3.75 8.89
N THR A 438 -30.94 4.32 7.79
CA THR A 438 -31.64 5.39 7.05
C THR A 438 -32.99 4.93 6.53
N LEU A 439 -33.09 3.68 6.07
CA LEU A 439 -34.33 3.04 5.62
C LEU A 439 -35.18 2.46 6.78
N GLN A 440 -34.71 2.56 8.04
CA GLN A 440 -35.36 2.07 9.26
C GLN A 440 -35.67 0.55 9.23
N MET A 441 -34.75 -0.26 8.69
CA MET A 441 -34.90 -1.72 8.57
C MET A 441 -33.64 -2.45 9.02
N LYS A 442 -33.74 -3.78 9.19
CA LYS A 442 -32.61 -4.65 9.53
C LYS A 442 -31.92 -5.14 8.26
N LEU A 443 -30.61 -5.44 8.32
CA LEU A 443 -29.84 -5.96 7.20
C LEU A 443 -30.43 -7.21 6.54
N PRO A 444 -30.93 -8.23 7.28
CA PRO A 444 -31.58 -9.38 6.65
C PRO A 444 -32.87 -9.02 5.87
N GLU A 445 -33.65 -8.10 6.41
CA GLU A 445 -34.86 -7.57 5.75
C GLU A 445 -34.51 -6.82 4.46
N MET A 446 -33.49 -5.97 4.52
CA MET A 446 -32.95 -5.25 3.39
C MET A 446 -32.44 -6.21 2.30
N SER A 447 -31.77 -7.32 2.67
CA SER A 447 -31.27 -8.32 1.74
C SER A 447 -32.39 -8.96 0.91
N GLU A 448 -33.49 -9.37 1.56
CA GLU A 448 -34.62 -10.02 0.88
C GLU A 448 -35.45 -9.01 0.06
N LEU A 449 -35.76 -7.85 0.64
CA LEU A 449 -36.57 -6.83 -0.02
C LEU A 449 -35.89 -6.29 -1.31
N GLY A 450 -34.56 -6.19 -1.32
CA GLY A 450 -33.80 -5.75 -2.48
C GLY A 450 -33.83 -6.69 -3.69
N LEU A 451 -34.40 -7.89 -3.56
CA LEU A 451 -34.65 -8.82 -4.66
C LEU A 451 -35.98 -8.58 -5.36
N ASP A 452 -36.93 -7.90 -4.71
CA ASP A 452 -38.28 -7.64 -5.21
C ASP A 452 -38.43 -6.22 -5.80
N TRP A 453 -37.43 -5.77 -6.53
CA TRP A 453 -37.43 -4.46 -7.17
C TRP A 453 -38.17 -4.46 -8.51
N HIS A 454 -38.70 -3.30 -8.91
CA HIS A 454 -39.45 -3.12 -10.13
C HIS A 454 -38.89 -2.03 -11.04
N ASN A 455 -38.21 -1.02 -10.45
CA ASN A 455 -37.61 0.07 -11.20
C ASN A 455 -36.11 0.10 -10.94
N ASP A 456 -35.31 0.17 -12.01
CA ASP A 456 -33.85 0.24 -11.92
C ASP A 456 -33.39 1.63 -11.42
N VAL A 457 -33.27 1.78 -10.12
CA VAL A 457 -32.74 2.98 -9.48
C VAL A 457 -31.22 2.94 -9.48
N THR A 458 -30.58 4.04 -9.83
CA THR A 458 -29.14 4.20 -9.77
C THR A 458 -28.75 5.14 -8.64
N ILE A 459 -27.89 4.70 -7.72
CA ILE A 459 -27.23 5.55 -6.73
C ILE A 459 -25.91 6.00 -7.34
N SER A 460 -25.84 7.29 -7.70
CA SER A 460 -24.73 7.86 -8.47
C SER A 460 -23.52 8.24 -7.59
N SER A 461 -23.77 8.51 -6.32
CA SER A 461 -22.76 9.04 -5.40
C SER A 461 -21.74 8.00 -4.98
N MET A 462 -20.48 8.31 -5.21
CA MET A 462 -19.37 7.45 -4.79
C MET A 462 -19.05 7.56 -3.29
N CYS A 463 -19.35 8.69 -2.67
CA CYS A 463 -19.13 8.94 -1.25
C CYS A 463 -20.36 8.55 -0.45
N THR A 464 -20.15 7.88 0.68
CA THR A 464 -21.18 7.42 1.61
C THR A 464 -22.13 8.53 2.06
N VAL A 465 -21.61 9.73 2.38
CA VAL A 465 -22.40 10.88 2.83
C VAL A 465 -23.34 11.40 1.73
N PHE A 466 -22.86 11.49 0.51
CA PHE A 466 -23.68 11.92 -0.62
C PHE A 466 -24.68 10.85 -1.04
N ALA A 467 -24.32 9.57 -0.95
CA ALA A 467 -25.23 8.46 -1.20
C ALA A 467 -26.39 8.45 -0.19
N GLU A 468 -26.15 8.75 1.09
CA GLU A 468 -27.19 8.90 2.10
C GLU A 468 -28.16 10.04 1.73
N SER A 469 -27.64 11.20 1.34
CA SER A 469 -28.48 12.33 0.89
C SER A 469 -29.31 11.99 -0.35
N GLU A 470 -28.76 11.19 -1.27
CA GLU A 470 -29.48 10.71 -2.46
C GLU A 470 -30.60 9.74 -2.07
N VAL A 471 -30.35 8.80 -1.14
CA VAL A 471 -31.35 7.88 -0.58
C VAL A 471 -32.49 8.65 0.10
N VAL A 472 -32.16 9.64 0.95
CA VAL A 472 -33.18 10.50 1.60
C VAL A 472 -34.03 11.23 0.55
N SER A 473 -33.43 11.70 -0.54
CA SER A 473 -34.15 12.36 -1.63
C SER A 473 -35.09 11.38 -2.38
N LEU A 474 -34.68 10.12 -2.55
CA LEU A 474 -35.52 9.09 -3.16
C LEU A 474 -36.70 8.71 -2.24
N ILE A 475 -36.48 8.60 -0.94
CA ILE A 475 -37.54 8.40 0.06
C ILE A 475 -38.56 9.54 -0.01
N ALA A 476 -38.10 10.79 -0.05
CA ALA A 476 -38.96 11.96 -0.15
C ALA A 476 -39.81 12.00 -1.44
N ARG A 477 -39.34 11.34 -2.51
CA ARG A 477 -40.07 11.15 -3.78
C ARG A 477 -40.98 9.93 -3.77
N SER A 478 -41.14 9.27 -2.64
CA SER A 478 -41.92 8.03 -2.48
C SER A 478 -41.44 6.89 -3.39
N THR A 479 -40.16 6.81 -3.68
CA THR A 479 -39.55 5.67 -4.39
C THR A 479 -39.69 4.42 -3.52
N ALA A 480 -40.06 3.29 -4.13
CA ALA A 480 -40.25 2.04 -3.40
C ALA A 480 -38.93 1.62 -2.69
N PRO A 481 -38.96 1.20 -1.42
CA PRO A 481 -37.76 0.79 -0.69
C PRO A 481 -36.98 -0.32 -1.43
N ALA A 482 -37.65 -1.28 -2.05
CA ALA A 482 -37.02 -2.34 -2.84
C ALA A 482 -36.16 -1.81 -3.97
N ASP A 483 -36.64 -0.79 -4.71
CA ASP A 483 -35.93 -0.14 -5.81
C ASP A 483 -34.69 0.63 -5.31
N ILE A 484 -34.82 1.30 -4.16
CA ILE A 484 -33.68 2.00 -3.52
C ILE A 484 -32.61 0.99 -3.11
N ILE A 485 -33.01 -0.11 -2.48
CA ILE A 485 -32.10 -1.16 -2.01
C ILE A 485 -31.41 -1.83 -3.20
N HIS A 486 -32.13 -2.10 -4.28
CA HIS A 486 -31.52 -2.58 -5.52
C HIS A 486 -30.41 -1.64 -6.01
N GLY A 487 -30.67 -0.34 -6.07
CA GLY A 487 -29.65 0.67 -6.43
C GLY A 487 -28.43 0.67 -5.51
N LEU A 488 -28.62 0.47 -4.20
CA LEU A 488 -27.53 0.33 -3.24
C LEU A 488 -26.72 -0.94 -3.49
N ASN A 489 -27.37 -2.09 -3.67
CA ASN A 489 -26.72 -3.37 -3.98
C ASN A 489 -25.90 -3.27 -5.28
N LYS A 490 -26.46 -2.67 -6.32
CA LYS A 490 -25.80 -2.40 -7.59
C LYS A 490 -24.56 -1.51 -7.44
N SER A 491 -24.61 -0.48 -6.58
CA SER A 491 -23.48 0.40 -6.29
C SER A 491 -22.35 -0.37 -5.61
N VAL A 492 -22.63 -1.20 -4.60
CA VAL A 492 -21.64 -2.05 -3.90
C VAL A 492 -21.02 -3.05 -4.88
N ALA A 493 -21.85 -3.81 -5.58
CA ALA A 493 -21.42 -4.81 -6.55
C ALA A 493 -20.57 -4.21 -7.67
N GLY A 494 -20.96 -3.05 -8.19
CA GLY A 494 -20.23 -2.34 -9.27
C GLY A 494 -18.80 -1.97 -8.87
N LYS A 495 -18.60 -1.47 -7.64
CA LYS A 495 -17.28 -1.14 -7.11
C LYS A 495 -16.41 -2.38 -6.94
N THR A 496 -16.98 -3.43 -6.38
CA THR A 496 -16.28 -4.70 -6.16
C THR A 496 -15.93 -5.39 -7.48
N ALA A 497 -16.85 -5.39 -8.46
CA ALA A 497 -16.58 -5.90 -9.80
C ALA A 497 -15.49 -5.08 -10.54
N ALA A 498 -15.43 -3.77 -10.32
CA ALA A 498 -14.33 -2.95 -10.84
C ALA A 498 -12.98 -3.32 -10.20
N LEU A 499 -12.98 -3.61 -8.89
CA LEU A 499 -11.81 -4.11 -8.19
C LEU A 499 -11.37 -5.48 -8.75
N ALA A 500 -12.32 -6.40 -8.98
CA ALA A 500 -12.07 -7.72 -9.55
C ALA A 500 -11.46 -7.63 -10.97
N ARG A 501 -12.01 -6.77 -11.82
CA ARG A 501 -11.44 -6.54 -13.16
C ARG A 501 -10.01 -6.00 -13.11
N ARG A 502 -9.74 -5.07 -12.20
CA ARG A 502 -8.41 -4.48 -12.02
C ARG A 502 -7.38 -5.49 -11.50
N THR A 503 -7.82 -6.47 -10.72
CA THR A 503 -6.99 -7.57 -10.19
C THR A 503 -6.81 -8.69 -11.22
N GLY A 504 -7.46 -8.60 -12.38
CA GLY A 504 -7.48 -9.68 -13.37
C GLY A 504 -8.26 -10.92 -12.88
N GLY A 505 -9.29 -10.70 -12.06
CA GLY A 505 -10.11 -11.78 -11.51
C GLY A 505 -10.79 -12.62 -12.59
N VAL A 506 -10.74 -13.93 -12.41
CA VAL A 506 -11.32 -14.95 -13.32
C VAL A 506 -12.22 -15.91 -12.54
N ALA A 507 -13.22 -16.46 -13.23
CA ALA A 507 -14.09 -17.49 -12.66
C ALA A 507 -13.33 -18.82 -12.43
N PRO A 508 -13.77 -19.66 -11.48
CA PRO A 508 -14.90 -19.50 -10.58
C PRO A 508 -14.67 -18.46 -9.47
N PHE A 509 -15.73 -17.71 -9.15
CA PHE A 509 -15.72 -16.69 -8.10
C PHE A 509 -16.37 -17.24 -6.83
N MET A 510 -15.78 -16.95 -5.66
CA MET A 510 -16.37 -17.20 -4.36
C MET A 510 -16.45 -15.88 -3.58
N MET A 511 -17.62 -15.59 -2.99
CA MET A 511 -17.79 -14.44 -2.10
C MET A 511 -17.70 -14.84 -0.64
N THR A 512 -16.89 -14.10 0.13
CA THR A 512 -16.65 -14.28 1.57
C THR A 512 -16.95 -13.00 2.35
N GLY A 513 -16.83 -13.08 3.68
CA GLY A 513 -17.12 -11.97 4.58
C GLY A 513 -18.61 -11.81 4.90
N GLY A 514 -18.92 -10.86 5.80
CA GLY A 514 -20.28 -10.67 6.31
C GLY A 514 -21.29 -10.27 5.24
N VAL A 515 -20.88 -9.56 4.20
CA VAL A 515 -21.77 -9.10 3.10
C VAL A 515 -22.15 -10.24 2.16
N ALA A 516 -21.45 -11.37 2.16
CA ALA A 516 -21.83 -12.56 1.38
C ALA A 516 -23.25 -13.09 1.74
N ARG A 517 -23.75 -12.75 2.94
CA ARG A 517 -25.14 -13.04 3.36
C ARG A 517 -26.19 -12.15 2.68
N ASN A 518 -25.79 -11.04 2.00
CA ASN A 518 -26.71 -10.18 1.31
C ASN A 518 -26.93 -10.70 -0.13
N ARG A 519 -28.02 -11.43 -0.33
CA ARG A 519 -28.39 -12.06 -1.60
C ARG A 519 -28.55 -11.05 -2.74
N GLY A 520 -29.02 -9.83 -2.44
CA GLY A 520 -29.14 -8.77 -3.42
C GLY A 520 -27.78 -8.31 -3.95
N VAL A 521 -26.76 -8.14 -3.06
CA VAL A 521 -25.39 -7.81 -3.47
C VAL A 521 -24.78 -8.93 -4.29
N VAL A 522 -24.96 -10.20 -3.89
CA VAL A 522 -24.47 -11.37 -4.64
C VAL A 522 -25.04 -11.37 -6.05
N LYS A 523 -26.34 -11.18 -6.18
CA LYS A 523 -27.04 -11.16 -7.48
C LYS A 523 -26.54 -10.05 -8.41
N GLU A 524 -26.35 -8.85 -7.88
CA GLU A 524 -25.81 -7.72 -8.64
C GLU A 524 -24.34 -7.94 -9.00
N LEU A 525 -23.58 -8.62 -8.15
CA LEU A 525 -22.17 -8.96 -8.41
C LEU A 525 -22.07 -9.99 -9.56
N GLU A 526 -22.92 -11.02 -9.58
CA GLU A 526 -23.03 -11.97 -10.70
C GLU A 526 -23.33 -11.25 -12.02
N THR A 527 -24.28 -10.30 -11.97
CA THR A 527 -24.65 -9.48 -13.14
C THR A 527 -23.45 -8.65 -13.62
N ALA A 528 -22.72 -8.01 -12.70
CA ALA A 528 -21.59 -7.16 -13.03
C ALA A 528 -20.35 -7.94 -13.51
N LEU A 529 -20.13 -9.15 -12.99
CA LEU A 529 -19.03 -10.05 -13.38
C LEU A 529 -19.39 -10.90 -14.61
N LYS A 530 -20.68 -11.04 -14.94
CA LYS A 530 -21.24 -11.94 -15.98
C LYS A 530 -20.87 -13.41 -15.74
N ALA A 531 -20.82 -13.81 -14.48
CA ALA A 531 -20.46 -15.14 -14.04
C ALA A 531 -21.11 -15.46 -12.69
N PRO A 532 -21.37 -16.73 -12.38
CA PRO A 532 -21.84 -17.15 -11.07
C PRO A 532 -20.84 -16.77 -9.97
N VAL A 533 -21.38 -16.45 -8.79
CA VAL A 533 -20.61 -16.17 -7.58
C VAL A 533 -21.05 -17.15 -6.49
N GLU A 534 -20.18 -18.05 -6.11
CA GLU A 534 -20.45 -19.03 -5.06
C GLU A 534 -20.44 -18.38 -3.67
N VAL A 535 -21.36 -18.79 -2.83
CA VAL A 535 -21.42 -18.41 -1.41
C VAL A 535 -21.57 -19.67 -0.58
N SER A 536 -20.48 -20.07 0.09
CA SER A 536 -20.49 -21.19 1.02
C SER A 536 -21.28 -20.85 2.30
N GLU A 537 -21.84 -21.86 2.96
CA GLU A 537 -22.40 -21.71 4.31
C GLU A 537 -21.37 -21.18 5.34
N TYR A 538 -20.08 -21.45 5.09
CA TYR A 538 -18.94 -20.97 5.87
C TYR A 538 -18.31 -19.69 5.33
N SER A 539 -18.95 -18.99 4.42
CA SER A 539 -18.41 -17.80 3.75
C SER A 539 -17.90 -16.71 4.71
N GLN A 540 -18.59 -16.53 5.84
CA GLN A 540 -18.18 -15.58 6.88
C GLN A 540 -17.00 -16.09 7.71
N LEU A 541 -16.85 -17.41 7.85
CA LEU A 541 -15.78 -18.07 8.60
C LEU A 541 -14.52 -18.32 7.75
N CYS A 542 -14.50 -17.90 6.50
CA CYS A 542 -13.44 -18.26 5.54
C CYS A 542 -12.04 -17.84 6.02
N GLY A 543 -11.90 -16.66 6.62
CA GLY A 543 -10.64 -16.18 7.19
C GLY A 543 -10.17 -17.04 8.37
N SER A 544 -11.05 -17.28 9.35
CA SER A 544 -10.73 -18.14 10.51
C SER A 544 -10.52 -19.61 10.13
N LEU A 545 -11.23 -20.11 9.10
CA LEU A 545 -10.99 -21.45 8.55
C LEU A 545 -9.58 -21.57 7.96
N GLY A 546 -9.17 -20.60 7.12
CA GLY A 546 -7.81 -20.55 6.57
C GLY A 546 -6.74 -20.46 7.65
N ALA A 547 -6.97 -19.63 8.68
CA ALA A 547 -6.07 -19.56 9.83
C ALA A 547 -5.98 -20.91 10.58
N ALA A 548 -7.10 -21.64 10.76
CA ALA A 548 -7.10 -22.97 11.38
C ALA A 548 -6.35 -24.02 10.53
N LEU A 549 -6.43 -23.92 9.21
CA LEU A 549 -5.65 -24.77 8.29
C LEU A 549 -4.16 -24.51 8.45
N PHE A 550 -3.71 -23.26 8.52
CA PHE A 550 -2.32 -22.93 8.83
C PHE A 550 -1.88 -23.41 10.22
N ALA A 551 -2.79 -23.37 11.20
CA ALA A 551 -2.51 -23.94 12.52
C ALA A 551 -2.29 -25.48 12.45
N LEU A 552 -3.05 -26.20 11.62
CA LEU A 552 -2.82 -27.64 11.34
C LEU A 552 -1.48 -27.89 10.64
N GLU A 553 -1.11 -27.09 9.65
CA GLU A 553 0.18 -27.19 8.97
C GLU A 553 1.35 -27.05 9.94
N LYS A 554 1.27 -26.11 10.90
CA LYS A 554 2.26 -25.97 11.98
C LYS A 554 2.37 -27.22 12.85
N MET A 555 1.31 -27.98 13.01
CA MET A 555 1.31 -29.29 13.70
C MET A 555 1.82 -30.43 12.81
N GLY A 556 2.31 -30.14 11.59
CA GLY A 556 2.81 -31.14 10.64
C GLY A 556 1.73 -31.87 9.85
N VAL A 557 0.48 -31.38 9.87
CA VAL A 557 -0.62 -31.93 9.06
C VAL A 557 -0.64 -31.22 7.71
N LYS A 558 -0.57 -31.97 6.62
CA LYS A 558 -0.74 -31.46 5.25
C LYS A 558 -2.12 -31.89 4.75
N LEU A 559 -2.95 -30.93 4.38
CA LEU A 559 -4.29 -31.10 3.82
C LEU A 559 -4.33 -30.62 2.38
#